data_afc057bee1aae7ffb0dde7022abc30bf
#
_entry.id   afc057bee1aae7ffb0dde7022abc30bf
#
_cell.length_a   1.000
_cell.length_b   1.000
_cell.length_c   1.000
_cell.angle_alpha   90.00
_cell.angle_beta   90.00
_cell.angle_gamma   90.00
#
_symmetry.space_group_name_H-M   'P 1'
#
loop_
_entity.id
_entity.type
_entity.pdbx_description
1 polymer ?
#
loop_
_entity_poly.entity_id
_entity_poly.type
_entity_poly.pdbx_seq_one_letter_code
_entity_poly.pdbx_strand_id
1 'polypeptide(L)'
;MTAVGLILAAYQILPRSRRLDLSLRFGTFAWALTGTTLTVVLYLQLFPIAVSFGLTPHLGLFRYGLSPERASFVVAMLASVILALHLWKRRLPPRAMQKFSDLVEELLWSRQYPSLIALLDTHLHRVVAIADCRHLLGRLRPRDTVEIRLQPDEIERLVLVAQEAGYVPITPAPRFKRLATSIRHLCKAAWLKATRWLPDPTGKSAIADSTLAYLLSNKSFAEGVILSRPYFALEILGLGRQEVHDFFQAYMARLFLEPTSCLYGELRRTHNVADHYRYVIPESNRLLSYLFSDARTAETLSAWAPIGEAMIEELDRLARVPREDPYNRPADREFLDRGRYELPLAAGLHYFDVMVTSALYQGIEWHMWLYYFPYFSQRIARNYMASDPLVDPDAEWPIRYSYLAYQIISNLKGWITSIGNLAATSPHRRLKSISTEHENDNIPKSSILAMGQCLWIFVNAEQIPDRFKTYLIDSVFDGYFRLREHCRRDDYASVLALAIRKGGPWQQKDGGRYRNHVRSAYEAFDKIPHSHTHVLEFEQQLFE
;
A
#
# COMPACT_ATOMS: atom_id res chain seq x y z
N MET A 1 -36.57 41.20 -3.72
CA MET A 1 -35.69 40.10 -4.10
C MET A 1 -35.57 39.16 -2.93
N THR A 2 -36.07 38.01 -3.12
CA THR A 2 -36.51 37.10 -2.08
C THR A 2 -35.37 36.26 -1.52
N ALA A 3 -35.48 35.82 -0.26
CA ALA A 3 -34.56 34.87 0.38
C ALA A 3 -34.27 33.62 -0.49
N VAL A 4 -35.22 33.22 -1.33
CA VAL A 4 -35.07 32.14 -2.32
C VAL A 4 -34.01 32.47 -3.38
N GLY A 5 -33.96 33.72 -3.87
CA GLY A 5 -32.94 34.14 -4.82
C GLY A 5 -31.54 34.13 -4.21
N LEU A 6 -31.42 34.49 -2.93
CA LEU A 6 -30.17 34.46 -2.18
C LEU A 6 -29.68 33.01 -1.94
N ILE A 7 -30.58 32.08 -1.60
CA ILE A 7 -30.26 30.63 -1.44
C ILE A 7 -29.84 30.04 -2.77
N LEU A 8 -30.52 30.32 -3.87
CA LEU A 8 -30.15 29.87 -5.21
C LEU A 8 -28.79 30.42 -5.64
N ALA A 9 -28.53 31.72 -5.41
CA ALA A 9 -27.24 32.32 -5.70
C ALA A 9 -26.12 31.69 -4.85
N ALA A 10 -26.34 31.50 -3.55
CA ALA A 10 -25.40 30.84 -2.67
C ALA A 10 -25.14 29.39 -3.12
N TYR A 11 -26.17 28.65 -3.57
CA TYR A 11 -26.02 27.32 -4.11
C TYR A 11 -25.21 27.29 -5.41
N GLN A 12 -25.34 28.30 -6.27
CA GLN A 12 -24.56 28.39 -7.51
C GLN A 12 -23.07 28.69 -7.26
N ILE A 13 -22.77 29.44 -6.20
CA ILE A 13 -21.39 29.80 -5.82
C ILE A 13 -20.65 28.60 -5.17
N LEU A 14 -21.38 27.63 -4.61
CA LEU A 14 -20.76 26.49 -3.98
C LEU A 14 -19.95 25.63 -4.97
N PRO A 15 -18.75 25.14 -4.59
CA PRO A 15 -18.00 24.18 -5.38
C PRO A 15 -18.85 22.95 -5.73
N ARG A 16 -18.62 22.38 -6.91
CA ARG A 16 -19.40 21.22 -7.40
C ARG A 16 -19.46 20.08 -6.39
N SER A 17 -18.34 19.76 -5.74
CA SER A 17 -18.27 18.71 -4.70
C SER A 17 -19.24 18.98 -3.53
N ARG A 18 -19.36 20.23 -3.09
CA ARG A 18 -20.30 20.62 -2.03
C ARG A 18 -21.77 20.54 -2.49
N ARG A 19 -22.03 20.91 -3.73
CA ARG A 19 -23.38 20.76 -4.32
C ARG A 19 -23.81 19.30 -4.39
N LEU A 20 -22.91 18.43 -4.81
CA LEU A 20 -23.15 16.99 -4.86
C LEU A 20 -23.38 16.41 -3.46
N ASP A 21 -22.56 16.78 -2.49
CA ASP A 21 -22.73 16.38 -1.09
C ASP A 21 -24.09 16.81 -0.52
N LEU A 22 -24.48 18.07 -0.78
CA LEU A 22 -25.79 18.57 -0.38
C LEU A 22 -26.94 17.77 -1.02
N SER A 23 -26.83 17.41 -2.29
CA SER A 23 -27.86 16.62 -2.99
C SER A 23 -28.08 15.25 -2.36
N LEU A 24 -27.02 14.63 -1.83
CA LEU A 24 -27.10 13.34 -1.11
C LEU A 24 -27.72 13.47 0.28
N ARG A 25 -27.52 14.61 0.94
CA ARG A 25 -28.08 14.88 2.27
C ARG A 25 -29.52 15.39 2.22
N PHE A 26 -29.97 15.90 1.08
CA PHE A 26 -31.31 16.43 0.87
C PHE A 26 -32.32 15.27 0.83
N GLY A 27 -32.90 14.97 1.96
CA GLY A 27 -33.90 13.88 2.10
C GLY A 27 -35.33 14.41 2.11
N THR A 28 -36.30 13.49 2.26
CA THR A 28 -37.75 13.77 2.29
C THR A 28 -38.13 14.88 3.28
N PHE A 29 -37.50 14.92 4.46
CA PHE A 29 -37.74 15.97 5.44
C PHE A 29 -37.31 17.37 4.93
N ALA A 30 -36.15 17.47 4.30
CA ALA A 30 -35.67 18.74 3.74
C ALA A 30 -36.61 19.22 2.61
N TRP A 31 -37.07 18.32 1.74
CA TRP A 31 -38.06 18.63 0.72
C TRP A 31 -39.40 19.06 1.33
N ALA A 32 -39.89 18.33 2.33
CA ALA A 32 -41.14 18.68 3.01
C ALA A 32 -41.03 20.04 3.70
N LEU A 33 -39.92 20.29 4.43
CA LEU A 33 -39.67 21.57 5.09
C LEU A 33 -39.60 22.71 4.06
N THR A 34 -38.87 22.53 2.97
CA THR A 34 -38.73 23.56 1.90
C THR A 34 -40.07 23.82 1.24
N GLY A 35 -40.81 22.75 0.88
CA GLY A 35 -42.14 22.87 0.27
C GLY A 35 -43.13 23.57 1.18
N THR A 36 -43.23 23.17 2.45
CA THR A 36 -44.12 23.78 3.45
C THR A 36 -43.74 25.25 3.67
N THR A 37 -42.45 25.55 3.80
CA THR A 37 -41.96 26.91 3.97
C THR A 37 -42.34 27.79 2.76
N LEU A 38 -42.12 27.26 1.55
CA LEU A 38 -42.47 27.98 0.33
C LEU A 38 -43.99 28.27 0.26
N THR A 39 -44.79 27.28 0.58
CA THR A 39 -46.28 27.42 0.62
C THR A 39 -46.71 28.46 1.65
N VAL A 40 -46.12 28.42 2.87
CA VAL A 40 -46.46 29.41 3.93
C VAL A 40 -46.02 30.81 3.55
N VAL A 41 -44.79 30.95 3.00
CA VAL A 41 -44.28 32.28 2.54
C VAL A 41 -45.15 32.82 1.42
N LEU A 42 -45.51 31.99 0.45
CA LEU A 42 -46.39 32.40 -0.67
C LEU A 42 -47.78 32.83 -0.17
N TYR A 43 -48.35 32.03 0.73
CA TYR A 43 -49.61 32.38 1.38
C TYR A 43 -49.56 33.72 2.12
N LEU A 44 -48.51 33.95 2.92
CA LEU A 44 -48.31 35.22 3.65
C LEU A 44 -48.13 36.40 2.73
N GLN A 45 -47.44 36.24 1.59
CA GLN A 45 -47.27 37.32 0.59
C GLN A 45 -48.56 37.63 -0.17
N LEU A 46 -49.38 36.63 -0.45
CA LEU A 46 -50.66 36.79 -1.11
C LEU A 46 -51.80 37.15 -0.13
N PHE A 47 -51.51 37.11 1.18
CA PHE A 47 -52.51 37.37 2.23
C PHE A 47 -53.26 38.69 2.07
N PRO A 48 -52.61 39.86 1.76
CA PRO A 48 -53.34 41.09 1.56
C PRO A 48 -54.34 41.02 0.40
N ILE A 49 -53.96 40.29 -0.66
CA ILE A 49 -54.85 40.10 -1.82
C ILE A 49 -56.00 39.15 -1.46
N ALA A 50 -55.69 38.05 -0.75
CA ALA A 50 -56.74 37.11 -0.33
C ALA A 50 -57.76 37.71 0.64
N VAL A 51 -57.31 38.63 1.50
CA VAL A 51 -58.20 39.38 2.39
C VAL A 51 -59.09 40.33 1.59
N SER A 52 -58.58 41.04 0.57
CA SER A 52 -59.37 41.91 -0.28
C SER A 52 -60.49 41.19 -1.06
N PHE A 53 -60.31 39.92 -1.34
CA PHE A 53 -61.30 39.05 -1.97
C PHE A 53 -62.20 38.31 -0.97
N GLY A 54 -62.06 38.54 0.35
CA GLY A 54 -62.86 37.91 1.38
C GLY A 54 -62.62 36.41 1.56
N LEU A 55 -61.50 35.88 1.01
CA LEU A 55 -61.19 34.46 0.99
C LEU A 55 -60.53 33.95 2.26
N THR A 56 -60.15 34.82 3.21
CA THR A 56 -59.41 34.43 4.41
C THR A 56 -59.99 35.04 5.68
N PRO A 57 -60.10 34.32 6.81
CA PRO A 57 -60.48 34.90 8.09
C PRO A 57 -59.38 35.80 8.63
N HIS A 58 -59.77 36.85 9.37
CA HIS A 58 -58.85 37.76 10.04
C HIS A 58 -58.03 37.00 11.08
N LEU A 59 -56.75 36.75 10.80
CA LEU A 59 -55.81 36.12 11.75
C LEU A 59 -55.40 37.16 12.81
N GLY A 60 -55.80 36.94 14.06
CA GLY A 60 -55.47 37.79 15.20
C GLY A 60 -53.97 38.00 15.48
N LEU A 61 -53.13 37.18 14.89
CA LEU A 61 -51.64 37.27 14.95
C LEU A 61 -51.10 38.61 14.38
N PHE A 62 -51.76 39.23 13.43
CA PHE A 62 -51.33 40.48 12.85
C PHE A 62 -51.71 41.74 13.67
N ARG A 63 -52.40 41.54 14.79
CA ARG A 63 -52.86 42.61 15.70
C ARG A 63 -51.72 43.24 16.49
N TYR A 64 -50.56 42.55 16.59
CA TYR A 64 -49.39 42.99 17.35
C TYR A 64 -48.25 43.59 16.49
N GLY A 65 -48.54 44.18 15.32
CA GLY A 65 -47.56 44.89 14.51
C GLY A 65 -46.67 44.00 13.62
N LEU A 66 -46.94 42.71 13.51
CA LEU A 66 -46.29 41.84 12.55
C LEU A 66 -47.03 41.95 11.21
N SER A 67 -46.44 42.65 10.24
CA SER A 67 -47.00 42.64 8.87
C SER A 67 -46.79 41.26 8.24
N PRO A 68 -47.67 40.82 7.30
CA PRO A 68 -47.53 39.55 6.59
C PRO A 68 -46.13 39.38 5.92
N GLU A 69 -45.59 40.48 5.42
CA GLU A 69 -44.26 40.52 4.80
C GLU A 69 -43.14 40.23 5.82
N ARG A 70 -43.20 40.82 7.02
CA ARG A 70 -42.24 40.56 8.10
C ARG A 70 -42.38 39.15 8.62
N ALA A 71 -43.60 38.63 8.75
CA ALA A 71 -43.86 37.26 9.14
C ALA A 71 -43.27 36.26 8.12
N SER A 72 -43.44 36.52 6.82
CA SER A 72 -42.87 35.68 5.75
C SER A 72 -41.34 35.63 5.80
N PHE A 73 -40.69 36.75 6.08
CA PHE A 73 -39.24 36.84 6.24
C PHE A 73 -38.76 36.03 7.46
N VAL A 74 -39.42 36.17 8.61
CA VAL A 74 -39.07 35.41 9.84
C VAL A 74 -39.22 33.90 9.62
N VAL A 75 -40.33 33.48 8.99
CA VAL A 75 -40.57 32.06 8.67
C VAL A 75 -39.47 31.52 7.74
N ALA A 76 -39.15 32.25 6.67
CA ALA A 76 -38.10 31.85 5.73
C ALA A 76 -36.72 31.77 6.41
N MET A 77 -36.41 32.74 7.29
CA MET A 77 -35.15 32.74 8.04
C MET A 77 -35.07 31.56 9.01
N LEU A 78 -36.12 31.31 9.81
CA LEU A 78 -36.16 30.18 10.74
C LEU A 78 -36.06 28.82 10.00
N ALA A 79 -36.79 28.66 8.92
CA ALA A 79 -36.71 27.46 8.10
C ALA A 79 -35.32 27.26 7.49
N SER A 80 -34.67 28.33 7.03
CA SER A 80 -33.31 28.29 6.51
C SER A 80 -32.30 27.86 7.60
N VAL A 81 -32.44 28.39 8.82
CA VAL A 81 -31.60 28.01 9.96
C VAL A 81 -31.82 26.51 10.31
N ILE A 82 -33.08 26.07 10.40
CA ILE A 82 -33.43 24.67 10.69
C ILE A 82 -32.86 23.76 9.59
N LEU A 83 -32.99 24.13 8.33
CA LEU A 83 -32.48 23.41 7.19
C LEU A 83 -30.95 23.36 7.23
N ALA A 84 -30.28 24.46 7.49
CA ALA A 84 -28.82 24.54 7.61
C ALA A 84 -28.32 23.64 8.74
N LEU A 85 -28.92 23.71 9.93
CA LEU A 85 -28.58 22.84 11.06
C LEU A 85 -28.85 21.36 10.77
N HIS A 86 -29.93 21.07 10.06
CA HIS A 86 -30.28 19.70 9.67
C HIS A 86 -29.26 19.13 8.68
N LEU A 87 -28.88 19.90 7.66
CA LEU A 87 -27.89 19.49 6.65
C LEU A 87 -26.48 19.42 7.23
N TRP A 88 -26.13 20.31 8.15
CA TRP A 88 -24.81 20.30 8.81
C TRP A 88 -24.57 19.01 9.60
N LYS A 89 -25.55 18.58 10.40
CA LYS A 89 -25.42 17.39 11.28
C LYS A 89 -25.66 16.07 10.56
N ARG A 90 -26.16 16.08 9.34
CA ARG A 90 -26.62 14.86 8.69
C ARG A 90 -25.47 14.12 8.03
N ARG A 91 -25.21 12.91 8.53
CA ARG A 91 -24.32 11.93 7.89
C ARG A 91 -25.08 11.27 6.72
N LEU A 92 -24.33 10.72 5.73
CA LEU A 92 -24.93 9.99 4.61
C LEU A 92 -25.96 8.95 5.11
N PRO A 93 -27.25 9.10 4.75
CA PRO A 93 -28.27 8.15 5.18
C PRO A 93 -28.17 6.87 4.35
N PRO A 94 -28.41 5.68 4.94
CA PRO A 94 -28.39 4.42 4.18
C PRO A 94 -29.34 4.40 2.97
N ARG A 95 -30.42 5.21 2.99
CA ARG A 95 -31.36 5.34 1.87
C ARG A 95 -30.76 6.04 0.64
N ALA A 96 -29.72 6.84 0.82
CA ALA A 96 -29.04 7.53 -0.28
C ALA A 96 -27.90 6.70 -0.89
N MET A 97 -27.70 5.45 -0.44
CA MET A 97 -26.57 4.65 -0.86
C MET A 97 -26.60 4.35 -2.36
N GLN A 98 -27.79 4.08 -2.93
CA GLN A 98 -27.91 3.90 -4.38
C GLN A 98 -27.48 5.18 -5.14
N LYS A 99 -28.02 6.34 -4.76
CA LYS A 99 -27.62 7.62 -5.38
C LYS A 99 -26.14 7.94 -5.22
N PHE A 100 -25.57 7.52 -4.08
CA PHE A 100 -24.13 7.68 -3.85
C PHE A 100 -23.34 6.79 -4.81
N SER A 101 -23.76 5.52 -4.99
CA SER A 101 -23.13 4.59 -5.92
C SER A 101 -23.19 5.12 -7.36
N ASP A 102 -24.37 5.55 -7.80
CA ASP A 102 -24.58 6.10 -9.14
C ASP A 102 -23.69 7.35 -9.39
N LEU A 103 -23.60 8.24 -8.37
CA LEU A 103 -22.76 9.43 -8.43
C LEU A 103 -21.26 9.11 -8.45
N VAL A 104 -20.83 8.13 -7.66
CA VAL A 104 -19.43 7.67 -7.67
C VAL A 104 -19.06 7.13 -9.05
N GLU A 105 -19.93 6.32 -9.65
CA GLU A 105 -19.75 5.78 -10.99
C GLU A 105 -19.70 6.90 -12.05
N GLU A 106 -20.64 7.87 -12.01
CA GLU A 106 -20.64 9.04 -12.90
C GLU A 106 -19.34 9.85 -12.81
N LEU A 107 -18.88 10.14 -11.58
CA LEU A 107 -17.66 10.91 -11.34
C LEU A 107 -16.41 10.17 -11.82
N LEU A 108 -16.37 8.86 -11.67
CA LEU A 108 -15.27 8.03 -12.13
C LEU A 108 -15.23 7.98 -13.66
N TRP A 109 -16.37 7.75 -14.33
CA TRP A 109 -16.49 7.75 -15.78
C TRP A 109 -16.14 9.12 -16.39
N SER A 110 -16.59 10.20 -15.76
CA SER A 110 -16.28 11.56 -16.21
C SER A 110 -14.87 12.04 -15.82
N ARG A 111 -14.06 11.20 -15.19
CA ARG A 111 -12.70 11.49 -14.69
C ARG A 111 -12.62 12.71 -13.78
N GLN A 112 -13.68 13.00 -13.03
CA GLN A 112 -13.73 14.13 -12.10
C GLN A 112 -13.17 13.75 -10.71
N TYR A 113 -11.93 13.30 -10.69
CA TYR A 113 -11.25 12.79 -9.51
C TYR A 113 -11.25 13.75 -8.31
N PRO A 114 -10.99 15.05 -8.45
CA PRO A 114 -11.02 15.95 -7.30
C PRO A 114 -12.37 16.00 -6.60
N SER A 115 -13.47 15.96 -7.37
CA SER A 115 -14.83 15.94 -6.82
C SER A 115 -15.16 14.59 -6.17
N LEU A 116 -14.73 13.49 -6.79
CA LEU A 116 -14.89 12.13 -6.27
C LEU A 116 -14.16 11.98 -4.93
N ILE A 117 -12.90 12.39 -4.86
CA ILE A 117 -12.09 12.27 -3.64
C ILE A 117 -12.63 13.15 -2.52
N ALA A 118 -13.07 14.38 -2.83
CA ALA A 118 -13.70 15.24 -1.82
C ALA A 118 -15.01 14.63 -1.27
N LEU A 119 -15.77 13.94 -2.12
CA LEU A 119 -16.98 13.24 -1.72
C LEU A 119 -16.65 12.03 -0.83
N LEU A 120 -15.64 11.24 -1.22
CA LEU A 120 -15.17 10.07 -0.46
C LEU A 120 -14.57 10.51 0.89
N ASP A 121 -13.70 11.50 0.92
CA ASP A 121 -13.11 12.07 2.15
C ASP A 121 -14.21 12.41 3.19
N THR A 122 -15.35 12.90 2.73
CA THR A 122 -16.48 13.22 3.60
C THR A 122 -17.27 11.98 4.06
N HIS A 123 -17.39 10.97 3.22
CA HIS A 123 -18.34 9.88 3.43
C HIS A 123 -17.74 8.48 3.56
N LEU A 124 -16.42 8.28 3.28
CA LEU A 124 -15.78 6.96 3.22
C LEU A 124 -16.04 6.12 4.48
N HIS A 125 -15.74 6.66 5.65
CA HIS A 125 -15.98 5.95 6.92
C HIS A 125 -17.45 5.58 7.15
N ARG A 126 -18.36 6.40 6.62
CA ARG A 126 -19.79 6.11 6.74
C ARG A 126 -20.25 5.03 5.76
N VAL A 127 -19.72 5.04 4.54
CA VAL A 127 -19.97 4.00 3.54
C VAL A 127 -19.47 2.65 4.06
N VAL A 128 -18.25 2.62 4.62
CA VAL A 128 -17.70 1.42 5.29
C VAL A 128 -18.61 0.97 6.44
N ALA A 129 -19.04 1.89 7.30
CA ALA A 129 -19.93 1.54 8.40
C ALA A 129 -21.31 1.01 7.92
N ILE A 130 -21.78 1.41 6.73
CA ILE A 130 -22.99 0.85 6.11
C ILE A 130 -22.68 -0.53 5.52
N ALA A 131 -21.57 -0.69 4.82
CA ALA A 131 -21.12 -1.97 4.28
C ALA A 131 -20.97 -3.03 5.38
N ASP A 132 -20.34 -2.68 6.50
CA ASP A 132 -20.17 -3.56 7.65
C ASP A 132 -21.44 -3.72 8.52
N CYS A 133 -22.58 -3.15 8.12
CA CYS A 133 -23.81 -3.12 8.92
C CYS A 133 -23.65 -2.49 10.32
N ARG A 134 -22.64 -1.64 10.55
CA ARG A 134 -22.41 -0.96 11.83
C ARG A 134 -23.33 0.25 12.08
N HIS A 135 -24.27 0.53 11.17
CA HIS A 135 -25.29 1.56 11.36
C HIS A 135 -26.43 1.07 12.28
N LEU A 136 -27.23 1.99 12.79
CA LEU A 136 -28.25 1.71 13.82
C LEU A 136 -29.21 0.57 13.43
N LEU A 137 -29.69 0.54 12.19
CA LEU A 137 -30.57 -0.50 11.69
C LEU A 137 -29.87 -1.88 11.61
N GLY A 138 -28.57 -1.91 11.23
CA GLY A 138 -27.77 -3.13 11.21
C GLY A 138 -27.44 -3.65 12.61
N ARG A 139 -27.39 -2.76 13.63
CA ARG A 139 -27.23 -3.17 15.04
C ARG A 139 -28.55 -3.71 15.61
N LEU A 140 -29.68 -3.15 15.21
CA LEU A 140 -31.00 -3.60 15.64
C LEU A 140 -31.43 -4.90 14.95
N ARG A 141 -31.04 -5.06 13.68
CA ARG A 141 -31.31 -6.27 12.90
C ARG A 141 -29.98 -6.79 12.33
N PRO A 142 -29.24 -7.58 13.13
CA PRO A 142 -27.97 -8.16 12.67
C PRO A 142 -28.23 -9.05 11.44
N ARG A 143 -27.27 -9.09 10.53
CA ARG A 143 -27.28 -10.03 9.39
C ARG A 143 -27.58 -11.43 9.93
N ASP A 144 -28.53 -12.10 9.29
CA ASP A 144 -28.54 -13.54 9.36
C ASP A 144 -27.22 -13.98 8.75
N THR A 145 -26.24 -14.29 9.61
CA THR A 145 -25.08 -15.04 9.15
C THR A 145 -25.70 -16.26 8.48
N VAL A 146 -25.48 -16.36 7.17
CA VAL A 146 -25.71 -17.62 6.47
C VAL A 146 -24.89 -18.61 7.25
N GLU A 147 -25.54 -19.35 8.16
CA GLU A 147 -24.95 -20.57 8.67
C GLU A 147 -24.70 -21.37 7.39
N ILE A 148 -23.45 -21.48 6.99
CA ILE A 148 -23.05 -22.51 6.05
C ILE A 148 -23.48 -23.78 6.77
N ARG A 149 -24.67 -24.26 6.44
CA ARG A 149 -25.12 -25.61 6.81
C ARG A 149 -24.22 -26.52 5.96
N LEU A 150 -23.02 -26.76 6.48
CA LEU A 150 -22.22 -27.87 6.02
C LEU A 150 -23.12 -29.09 6.15
N GLN A 151 -23.32 -29.80 5.06
CA GLN A 151 -24.08 -31.05 5.10
C GLN A 151 -23.37 -31.98 6.09
N PRO A 152 -24.08 -32.86 6.79
CA PRO A 152 -23.48 -33.77 7.76
C PRO A 152 -22.23 -34.49 7.21
N ASP A 153 -22.27 -34.86 5.95
CA ASP A 153 -21.18 -35.52 5.22
C ASP A 153 -19.95 -34.64 4.99
N GLU A 154 -20.12 -33.31 4.89
CA GLU A 154 -19.01 -32.34 4.80
C GLU A 154 -18.36 -32.11 6.16
N ILE A 155 -19.15 -32.15 7.24
CA ILE A 155 -18.64 -32.06 8.62
C ILE A 155 -17.82 -33.32 8.94
N GLU A 156 -18.30 -34.51 8.54
CA GLU A 156 -17.56 -35.77 8.72
C GLU A 156 -16.24 -35.78 7.95
N ARG A 157 -16.21 -35.28 6.71
CA ARG A 157 -14.97 -35.14 5.92
C ARG A 157 -13.99 -34.16 6.56
N LEU A 158 -14.47 -32.99 7.06
CA LEU A 158 -13.63 -32.03 7.74
C LEU A 158 -13.06 -32.56 9.06
N VAL A 159 -13.85 -33.37 9.80
CA VAL A 159 -13.39 -34.02 11.03
C VAL A 159 -12.32 -35.09 10.73
N LEU A 160 -12.49 -35.87 9.66
CA LEU A 160 -11.51 -36.86 9.21
C LEU A 160 -10.21 -36.19 8.79
N VAL A 161 -10.26 -35.11 8.00
CA VAL A 161 -9.07 -34.34 7.60
C VAL A 161 -8.37 -33.69 8.81
N ALA A 162 -9.14 -33.21 9.79
CA ALA A 162 -8.57 -32.65 11.02
C ALA A 162 -7.94 -33.72 11.91
N GLN A 163 -8.47 -34.94 11.94
CA GLN A 163 -7.86 -36.10 12.63
C GLN A 163 -6.57 -36.56 11.95
N GLU A 164 -6.55 -36.63 10.63
CA GLU A 164 -5.33 -36.95 9.85
C GLU A 164 -4.24 -35.88 10.01
N ALA A 165 -4.63 -34.60 10.23
CA ALA A 165 -3.71 -33.49 10.51
C ALA A 165 -3.23 -33.42 11.97
N GLY A 166 -3.59 -34.39 12.84
CA GLY A 166 -3.14 -34.45 14.23
C GLY A 166 -3.82 -33.48 15.19
N TYR A 167 -4.98 -32.91 14.82
CA TYR A 167 -5.77 -32.07 15.73
C TYR A 167 -6.54 -32.93 16.73
N VAL A 168 -6.33 -32.64 18.03
CA VAL A 168 -7.01 -33.31 19.14
C VAL A 168 -8.53 -33.11 19.04
N PRO A 169 -9.36 -34.14 19.21
CA PRO A 169 -10.82 -34.03 19.11
C PRO A 169 -11.35 -33.03 20.14
N ILE A 170 -12.15 -32.09 19.67
CA ILE A 170 -12.85 -31.10 20.50
C ILE A 170 -13.75 -31.86 21.47
N THR A 171 -13.40 -31.88 22.75
CA THR A 171 -14.24 -32.45 23.80
C THR A 171 -15.63 -31.80 23.76
N PRO A 172 -16.73 -32.56 23.84
CA PRO A 172 -18.09 -32.03 23.76
C PRO A 172 -18.29 -30.98 24.86
N ALA A 173 -18.72 -29.78 24.43
CA ALA A 173 -18.94 -28.65 25.34
C ALA A 173 -19.87 -29.05 26.49
N PRO A 174 -19.55 -28.69 27.74
CA PRO A 174 -20.36 -29.03 28.89
C PRO A 174 -21.83 -28.58 28.70
N ARG A 175 -22.78 -29.32 29.22
CA ARG A 175 -24.24 -29.11 29.02
C ARG A 175 -24.70 -27.66 29.20
N PHE A 176 -24.03 -26.89 30.07
CA PHE A 176 -24.28 -25.45 30.28
C PHE A 176 -23.97 -24.59 29.05
N LYS A 177 -22.91 -24.89 28.26
CA LYS A 177 -22.63 -24.16 27.00
C LYS A 177 -23.67 -24.44 25.94
N ARG A 178 -24.21 -25.66 25.87
CA ARG A 178 -25.31 -26.00 24.93
C ARG A 178 -26.62 -25.29 25.30
N LEU A 179 -26.95 -25.18 26.59
CA LEU A 179 -28.12 -24.44 27.06
C LEU A 179 -28.00 -22.94 26.77
N ALA A 180 -26.80 -22.34 27.02
CA ALA A 180 -26.54 -20.95 26.73
C ALA A 180 -26.56 -20.61 25.22
N THR A 181 -26.08 -21.54 24.36
CA THR A 181 -26.19 -21.40 22.91
C THR A 181 -27.65 -21.52 22.44
N SER A 182 -28.44 -22.47 22.97
CA SER A 182 -29.86 -22.62 22.64
C SER A 182 -30.69 -21.42 23.07
N ILE A 183 -30.45 -20.87 24.25
CA ILE A 183 -31.09 -19.62 24.73
C ILE A 183 -30.70 -18.44 23.85
N ARG A 184 -29.43 -18.33 23.45
CA ARG A 184 -28.96 -17.29 22.53
C ARG A 184 -29.65 -17.38 21.17
N HIS A 185 -29.81 -18.58 20.63
CA HIS A 185 -30.53 -18.82 19.36
C HIS A 185 -32.02 -18.47 19.48
N LEU A 186 -32.68 -18.85 20.57
CA LEU A 186 -34.10 -18.50 20.82
C LEU A 186 -34.28 -16.99 20.98
N CYS A 187 -33.43 -16.32 21.75
CA CYS A 187 -33.47 -14.86 21.90
C CYS A 187 -33.19 -14.15 20.56
N LYS A 188 -32.24 -14.65 19.76
CA LYS A 188 -31.93 -14.11 18.42
C LYS A 188 -33.15 -14.30 17.49
N ALA A 189 -33.76 -15.47 17.47
CA ALA A 189 -34.96 -15.75 16.67
C ALA A 189 -36.15 -14.89 17.08
N ALA A 190 -36.42 -14.74 18.39
CA ALA A 190 -37.47 -13.86 18.92
C ALA A 190 -37.19 -12.39 18.55
N TRP A 191 -35.96 -11.93 18.66
CA TRP A 191 -35.55 -10.58 18.29
C TRP A 191 -35.69 -10.32 16.79
N LEU A 192 -35.27 -11.25 15.94
CA LEU A 192 -35.47 -11.18 14.49
C LEU A 192 -36.94 -11.12 14.11
N LYS A 193 -37.78 -11.89 14.78
CA LYS A 193 -39.24 -11.87 14.58
C LYS A 193 -39.85 -10.53 15.02
N ALA A 194 -39.42 -9.99 16.16
CA ALA A 194 -39.83 -8.68 16.66
C ALA A 194 -39.36 -7.50 15.79
N THR A 195 -38.24 -7.64 15.12
CA THR A 195 -37.66 -6.58 14.23
C THR A 195 -38.01 -6.78 12.75
N ARG A 196 -38.84 -7.77 12.41
CA ARG A 196 -39.22 -8.11 11.01
C ARG A 196 -39.91 -6.94 10.26
N TRP A 197 -40.55 -6.04 10.99
CA TRP A 197 -41.14 -4.82 10.41
C TRP A 197 -40.11 -3.71 10.07
N LEU A 198 -38.87 -3.81 10.56
CA LEU A 198 -37.82 -2.87 10.20
C LEU A 198 -37.32 -3.16 8.76
N PRO A 199 -36.99 -2.11 7.98
CA PRO A 199 -36.44 -2.29 6.65
C PRO A 199 -35.17 -3.15 6.69
N ASP A 200 -35.06 -4.08 5.74
CA ASP A 200 -33.89 -4.94 5.63
C ASP A 200 -32.62 -4.12 5.35
N PRO A 201 -31.60 -4.19 6.22
CA PRO A 201 -30.35 -3.48 6.02
C PRO A 201 -29.45 -4.14 4.97
N THR A 202 -29.68 -5.41 4.61
CA THR A 202 -28.77 -6.22 3.77
C THR A 202 -28.63 -5.65 2.37
N GLY A 203 -29.74 -5.24 1.72
CA GLY A 203 -29.67 -4.67 0.37
C GLY A 203 -28.81 -3.41 0.28
N LYS A 204 -28.85 -2.55 1.29
CA LYS A 204 -28.06 -1.29 1.32
C LYS A 204 -26.60 -1.52 1.69
N SER A 205 -26.36 -2.50 2.55
CA SER A 205 -25.03 -2.96 2.88
C SER A 205 -24.36 -3.59 1.64
N ALA A 206 -25.08 -4.39 0.87
CA ALA A 206 -24.58 -4.98 -0.38
C ALA A 206 -24.22 -3.92 -1.42
N ILE A 207 -25.05 -2.86 -1.57
CA ILE A 207 -24.75 -1.74 -2.47
C ILE A 207 -23.48 -1.01 -2.00
N ALA A 208 -23.33 -0.73 -0.70
CA ALA A 208 -22.15 -0.09 -0.17
C ALA A 208 -20.89 -0.93 -0.37
N ASP A 209 -21.01 -2.23 -0.17
CA ASP A 209 -19.93 -3.21 -0.35
C ASP A 209 -19.51 -3.30 -1.82
N SER A 210 -20.45 -3.46 -2.73
CA SER A 210 -20.17 -3.48 -4.17
C SER A 210 -19.59 -2.16 -4.68
N THR A 211 -20.05 -1.02 -4.16
CA THR A 211 -19.47 0.29 -4.51
C THR A 211 -18.02 0.41 -4.07
N LEU A 212 -17.70 -0.03 -2.85
CA LEU A 212 -16.32 -0.04 -2.35
C LEU A 212 -15.44 -0.99 -3.15
N ALA A 213 -15.92 -2.22 -3.39
CA ALA A 213 -15.18 -3.20 -4.19
C ALA A 213 -14.93 -2.68 -5.61
N TYR A 214 -15.93 -2.08 -6.26
CA TYR A 214 -15.79 -1.47 -7.58
C TYR A 214 -14.75 -0.34 -7.60
N LEU A 215 -14.79 0.57 -6.60
CA LEU A 215 -13.82 1.65 -6.49
C LEU A 215 -12.41 1.13 -6.28
N LEU A 216 -12.22 0.22 -5.32
CA LEU A 216 -10.90 -0.25 -4.92
C LEU A 216 -10.25 -1.16 -5.98
N SER A 217 -11.03 -1.86 -6.78
CA SER A 217 -10.51 -2.65 -7.91
C SER A 217 -10.24 -1.81 -9.16
N ASN A 218 -10.69 -0.55 -9.20
CA ASN A 218 -10.58 0.28 -10.38
C ASN A 218 -9.24 1.03 -10.46
N LYS A 219 -8.40 0.67 -11.44
CA LYS A 219 -7.08 1.30 -11.65
C LYS A 219 -7.17 2.82 -11.89
N SER A 220 -8.22 3.29 -12.58
CA SER A 220 -8.42 4.73 -12.82
C SER A 220 -8.70 5.50 -11.54
N PHE A 221 -9.31 4.86 -10.54
CA PHE A 221 -9.49 5.46 -9.22
C PHE A 221 -8.15 5.65 -8.50
N ALA A 222 -7.27 4.63 -8.50
CA ALA A 222 -5.93 4.75 -7.94
C ALA A 222 -5.13 5.89 -8.60
N GLU A 223 -5.22 6.01 -9.93
CA GLU A 223 -4.62 7.10 -10.69
C GLU A 223 -5.20 8.47 -10.31
N GLY A 224 -6.51 8.56 -10.15
CA GLY A 224 -7.19 9.77 -9.68
C GLY A 224 -6.74 10.22 -8.29
N VAL A 225 -6.53 9.27 -7.37
CA VAL A 225 -6.01 9.53 -6.02
C VAL A 225 -4.61 10.13 -6.09
N ILE A 226 -3.73 9.55 -6.92
CA ILE A 226 -2.35 10.03 -7.11
C ILE A 226 -2.33 11.48 -7.61
N LEU A 227 -3.14 11.76 -8.64
CA LEU A 227 -3.18 13.08 -9.28
C LEU A 227 -3.80 14.18 -8.40
N SER A 228 -4.74 13.82 -7.53
CA SER A 228 -5.51 14.82 -6.77
C SER A 228 -5.07 14.95 -5.32
N ARG A 229 -4.94 13.85 -4.59
CA ARG A 229 -4.57 13.79 -3.17
C ARG A 229 -3.88 12.46 -2.85
N PRO A 230 -2.60 12.31 -3.14
CA PRO A 230 -1.89 11.02 -3.00
C PRO A 230 -2.01 10.43 -1.58
N TYR A 231 -1.95 11.25 -0.55
CA TYR A 231 -2.06 10.78 0.84
C TYR A 231 -3.46 10.35 1.28
N PHE A 232 -4.50 10.59 0.48
CA PHE A 232 -5.82 10.01 0.73
C PHE A 232 -5.81 8.48 0.65
N ALA A 233 -4.86 7.91 -0.10
CA ALA A 233 -4.63 6.48 -0.11
C ALA A 233 -4.41 5.89 1.29
N LEU A 234 -3.74 6.60 2.20
CA LEU A 234 -3.48 6.11 3.57
C LEU A 234 -4.78 5.91 4.37
N GLU A 235 -5.80 6.74 4.13
CA GLU A 235 -7.12 6.58 4.74
C GLU A 235 -7.82 5.32 4.20
N ILE A 236 -7.67 5.06 2.89
CA ILE A 236 -8.19 3.85 2.25
C ILE A 236 -7.48 2.60 2.80
N LEU A 237 -6.16 2.63 2.93
CA LEU A 237 -5.37 1.52 3.46
C LEU A 237 -5.76 1.18 4.91
N GLY A 238 -6.16 2.18 5.70
CA GLY A 238 -6.65 2.00 7.07
C GLY A 238 -8.02 1.31 7.18
N LEU A 239 -8.71 0.99 6.07
CA LEU A 239 -10.04 0.36 6.12
C LEU A 239 -10.00 -1.13 6.50
N GLY A 240 -8.85 -1.80 6.38
CA GLY A 240 -8.67 -3.21 6.76
C GLY A 240 -9.54 -4.19 5.95
N ARG A 241 -9.83 -3.88 4.67
CA ARG A 241 -10.62 -4.71 3.76
C ARG A 241 -9.71 -5.46 2.78
N GLN A 242 -10.18 -6.59 2.26
CA GLN A 242 -9.40 -7.40 1.33
C GLN A 242 -9.10 -6.66 0.01
N GLU A 243 -10.05 -5.91 -0.51
CA GLU A 243 -9.94 -5.16 -1.77
C GLU A 243 -8.90 -4.01 -1.69
N VAL A 244 -8.50 -3.64 -0.49
CA VAL A 244 -7.45 -2.63 -0.25
C VAL A 244 -6.10 -3.10 -0.78
N HIS A 245 -5.86 -4.41 -0.81
CA HIS A 245 -4.62 -4.97 -1.37
C HIS A 245 -4.49 -4.65 -2.87
N ASP A 246 -5.53 -4.91 -3.66
CA ASP A 246 -5.52 -4.64 -5.11
C ASP A 246 -5.37 -3.13 -5.40
N PHE A 247 -6.07 -2.30 -4.63
CA PHE A 247 -5.90 -0.85 -4.69
C PHE A 247 -4.45 -0.44 -4.41
N PHE A 248 -3.85 -0.98 -3.34
CA PHE A 248 -2.47 -0.68 -2.97
C PHE A 248 -1.48 -1.07 -4.07
N GLN A 249 -1.63 -2.25 -4.67
CA GLN A 249 -0.78 -2.70 -5.77
C GLN A 249 -0.84 -1.72 -6.96
N ALA A 250 -2.04 -1.36 -7.39
CA ALA A 250 -2.23 -0.41 -8.49
C ALA A 250 -1.71 1.00 -8.16
N TYR A 251 -1.96 1.46 -6.93
CA TYR A 251 -1.52 2.77 -6.44
C TYR A 251 0.01 2.87 -6.40
N MET A 252 0.70 1.91 -5.78
CA MET A 252 2.16 1.92 -5.65
C MET A 252 2.86 1.77 -6.99
N ALA A 253 2.38 0.87 -7.85
CA ALA A 253 2.93 0.71 -9.20
C ALA A 253 2.84 2.03 -9.99
N ARG A 254 1.72 2.73 -9.92
CA ARG A 254 1.54 4.01 -10.62
C ARG A 254 2.38 5.13 -10.01
N LEU A 255 2.49 5.22 -8.68
CA LEU A 255 3.40 6.17 -8.01
C LEU A 255 4.84 5.98 -8.45
N PHE A 256 5.26 4.73 -8.59
CA PHE A 256 6.62 4.40 -8.97
C PHE A 256 6.93 4.77 -10.43
N LEU A 257 5.97 4.65 -11.33
CA LEU A 257 6.14 5.05 -12.73
C LEU A 257 6.16 6.57 -12.95
N GLU A 258 5.82 7.37 -11.92
CA GLU A 258 5.78 8.82 -11.99
C GLU A 258 6.90 9.45 -11.14
N PRO A 259 8.04 9.87 -11.73
CA PRO A 259 9.19 10.41 -10.99
C PRO A 259 8.90 11.68 -10.20
N THR A 260 7.82 12.40 -10.52
CA THR A 260 7.38 13.59 -9.79
C THR A 260 6.46 13.28 -8.62
N SER A 261 6.14 12.00 -8.39
CA SER A 261 5.24 11.56 -7.33
C SER A 261 5.79 11.80 -5.91
N CYS A 262 4.91 11.74 -4.92
CA CYS A 262 5.30 11.88 -3.52
C CYS A 262 6.30 10.79 -3.07
N LEU A 263 6.25 9.59 -3.68
CA LEU A 263 7.17 8.49 -3.35
C LEU A 263 8.63 8.89 -3.56
N TYR A 264 8.97 9.48 -4.72
CA TYR A 264 10.34 9.93 -5.01
C TYR A 264 10.79 11.05 -4.06
N GLY A 265 9.87 11.98 -3.74
CA GLY A 265 10.15 13.03 -2.77
C GLY A 265 10.42 12.49 -1.37
N GLU A 266 9.69 11.46 -0.95
CA GLU A 266 9.89 10.81 0.33
C GLU A 266 11.18 9.97 0.37
N LEU A 267 11.47 9.21 -0.68
CA LEU A 267 12.72 8.45 -0.81
C LEU A 267 13.94 9.37 -0.73
N ARG A 268 13.91 10.52 -1.42
CA ARG A 268 14.99 11.52 -1.38
C ARG A 268 15.23 12.08 0.02
N ARG A 269 14.20 12.24 0.83
CA ARG A 269 14.30 12.74 2.21
C ARG A 269 14.64 11.66 3.23
N THR A 270 14.61 10.39 2.84
CA THR A 270 14.96 9.28 3.72
C THR A 270 16.46 9.07 3.71
N HIS A 271 17.11 9.25 4.85
CA HIS A 271 18.55 9.16 4.99
C HIS A 271 18.97 7.94 5.81
N ASN A 272 20.06 7.30 5.38
CA ASN A 272 20.72 6.31 6.20
C ASN A 272 21.56 7.04 7.27
N VAL A 273 21.39 6.66 8.52
CA VAL A 273 22.23 7.16 9.62
C VAL A 273 23.48 6.30 9.66
N ALA A 274 24.61 6.87 9.24
CA ALA A 274 25.88 6.16 9.06
C ALA A 274 26.32 5.36 10.30
N ASP A 275 26.05 5.87 11.50
CA ASP A 275 26.50 5.24 12.76
C ASP A 275 25.63 4.03 13.19
N HIS A 276 24.42 3.88 12.64
CA HIS A 276 23.48 2.85 13.08
C HIS A 276 22.97 1.91 11.99
N TYR A 277 23.41 2.09 10.74
CA TYR A 277 22.95 1.32 9.57
C TYR A 277 21.42 1.24 9.47
N ARG A 278 20.72 2.27 9.95
CA ARG A 278 19.26 2.37 9.93
C ARG A 278 18.83 3.59 9.15
N TYR A 279 17.65 3.48 8.54
CA TYR A 279 17.02 4.62 7.90
C TYR A 279 16.24 5.43 8.92
N VAL A 280 16.43 6.75 8.91
CA VAL A 280 15.54 7.70 9.57
C VAL A 280 14.51 8.14 8.56
N ILE A 281 13.25 7.80 8.81
CA ILE A 281 12.11 8.21 8.00
C ILE A 281 11.52 9.45 8.68
N PRO A 282 11.63 10.66 8.07
CA PRO A 282 11.05 11.87 8.64
C PRO A 282 9.53 11.75 8.76
N GLU A 283 8.92 12.42 9.74
CA GLU A 283 7.45 12.46 9.91
C GLU A 283 6.71 13.02 8.68
N SER A 284 7.38 13.87 7.91
CA SER A 284 6.86 14.39 6.64
C SER A 284 6.71 13.32 5.54
N ASN A 285 7.39 12.18 5.69
CA ASN A 285 7.35 11.05 4.77
C ASN A 285 6.18 10.11 5.14
N ARG A 286 4.96 10.59 4.93
CA ARG A 286 3.72 9.94 5.39
C ARG A 286 3.54 8.53 4.83
N LEU A 287 3.88 8.31 3.55
CA LEU A 287 3.73 7.01 2.89
C LEU A 287 4.76 6.01 3.40
N LEU A 288 6.05 6.37 3.40
CA LEU A 288 7.12 5.48 3.89
C LEU A 288 6.98 5.24 5.39
N SER A 289 6.57 6.25 6.16
CA SER A 289 6.28 6.09 7.59
C SER A 289 5.12 5.10 7.82
N TYR A 290 4.03 5.19 7.06
CA TYR A 290 2.92 4.25 7.14
C TYR A 290 3.35 2.81 6.85
N LEU A 291 4.21 2.61 5.83
CA LEU A 291 4.65 1.27 5.41
C LEU A 291 5.73 0.67 6.32
N PHE A 292 6.66 1.48 6.85
CA PHE A 292 7.90 0.98 7.44
C PHE A 292 8.08 1.31 8.92
N SER A 293 7.26 2.17 9.54
CA SER A 293 7.27 2.34 11.01
C SER A 293 6.88 1.04 11.72
N ASP A 294 5.95 0.27 11.14
CA ASP A 294 5.74 -1.14 11.42
C ASP A 294 5.89 -1.92 10.11
N ALA A 295 7.02 -2.60 9.95
CA ALA A 295 7.34 -3.35 8.73
C ALA A 295 6.38 -4.52 8.46
N ARG A 296 5.57 -4.95 9.43
CA ARG A 296 4.46 -5.91 9.23
C ARG A 296 3.39 -5.34 8.31
N THR A 297 3.21 -4.02 8.28
CA THR A 297 2.32 -3.37 7.31
C THR A 297 2.81 -3.62 5.89
N ALA A 298 4.11 -3.44 5.63
CA ALA A 298 4.71 -3.72 4.34
C ALA A 298 4.63 -5.21 3.96
N GLU A 299 4.82 -6.10 4.93
CA GLU A 299 4.65 -7.54 4.76
C GLU A 299 3.21 -7.88 4.37
N THR A 300 2.23 -7.42 5.12
CA THR A 300 0.80 -7.69 4.89
C THR A 300 0.32 -7.17 3.53
N LEU A 301 0.79 -6.00 3.11
CA LEU A 301 0.44 -5.39 1.83
C LEU A 301 1.29 -5.90 0.67
N SER A 302 2.28 -6.77 0.91
CA SER A 302 3.26 -7.22 -0.09
C SER A 302 3.90 -6.03 -0.82
N ALA A 303 4.42 -5.07 -0.04
CA ALA A 303 4.86 -3.75 -0.53
C ALA A 303 6.01 -3.82 -1.55
N TRP A 304 6.72 -4.96 -1.62
CA TRP A 304 7.75 -5.25 -2.63
C TRP A 304 7.18 -5.48 -4.02
N ALA A 305 5.98 -6.10 -4.12
CA ALA A 305 5.45 -6.60 -5.38
C ALA A 305 5.21 -5.50 -6.42
N PRO A 306 4.47 -4.41 -6.12
CA PRO A 306 4.19 -3.39 -7.13
C PRO A 306 5.45 -2.68 -7.64
N ILE A 307 6.46 -2.52 -6.79
CA ILE A 307 7.73 -1.89 -7.17
C ILE A 307 8.60 -2.88 -7.93
N GLY A 308 8.71 -4.13 -7.46
CA GLY A 308 9.50 -5.16 -8.12
C GLY A 308 9.00 -5.48 -9.53
N GLU A 309 7.69 -5.64 -9.70
CA GLU A 309 7.08 -5.88 -11.01
C GLU A 309 7.27 -4.67 -11.95
N ALA A 310 7.06 -3.45 -11.45
CA ALA A 310 7.26 -2.26 -12.26
C ALA A 310 8.73 -2.07 -12.69
N MET A 311 9.70 -2.43 -11.83
CA MET A 311 11.12 -2.44 -12.21
C MET A 311 11.42 -3.47 -13.30
N ILE A 312 10.83 -4.66 -13.21
CA ILE A 312 10.96 -5.71 -14.24
C ILE A 312 10.38 -5.23 -15.57
N GLU A 313 9.16 -4.69 -15.54
CA GLU A 313 8.49 -4.16 -16.72
C GLU A 313 9.30 -3.03 -17.37
N GLU A 314 9.87 -2.13 -16.57
CA GLU A 314 10.72 -1.04 -17.06
C GLU A 314 12.01 -1.58 -17.71
N LEU A 315 12.69 -2.54 -17.08
CA LEU A 315 13.87 -3.19 -17.66
C LEU A 315 13.55 -3.92 -18.97
N ASP A 316 12.40 -4.59 -19.04
CA ASP A 316 11.95 -5.27 -20.27
C ASP A 316 11.49 -4.26 -21.34
N ARG A 317 10.97 -3.10 -20.96
CA ARG A 317 10.66 -1.99 -21.87
C ARG A 317 11.94 -1.40 -22.49
N LEU A 318 12.94 -1.12 -21.65
CA LEU A 318 14.23 -0.55 -22.06
C LEU A 318 14.98 -1.50 -23.02
N ALA A 319 14.88 -2.80 -22.82
CA ALA A 319 15.44 -3.80 -23.73
C ALA A 319 14.94 -3.68 -25.18
N ARG A 320 13.73 -3.15 -25.38
CA ARG A 320 13.12 -2.96 -26.71
C ARG A 320 13.57 -1.67 -27.39
N VAL A 321 14.07 -0.71 -26.63
CA VAL A 321 14.51 0.61 -27.13
C VAL A 321 15.91 0.96 -26.62
N PRO A 322 16.94 0.16 -26.90
CA PRO A 322 18.26 0.30 -26.25
C PRO A 322 18.96 1.61 -26.56
N ARG A 323 18.63 2.30 -27.66
CA ARG A 323 19.21 3.62 -27.99
C ARG A 323 18.69 4.76 -27.11
N GLU A 324 17.51 4.60 -26.53
CA GLU A 324 16.86 5.59 -25.66
C GLU A 324 17.04 5.25 -24.18
N ASP A 325 17.74 4.16 -23.88
CA ASP A 325 17.93 3.69 -22.53
C ASP A 325 18.85 4.66 -21.72
N PRO A 326 18.30 5.35 -20.72
CA PRO A 326 19.05 6.33 -19.94
C PRO A 326 20.14 5.68 -19.08
N TYR A 327 20.07 4.36 -18.84
CA TYR A 327 21.03 3.65 -17.99
C TYR A 327 22.28 3.19 -18.72
N ASN A 328 22.31 3.24 -20.05
CA ASN A 328 23.50 3.03 -20.87
C ASN A 328 24.33 4.31 -21.03
N ARG A 329 23.94 5.41 -20.40
CA ARG A 329 24.72 6.66 -20.35
C ARG A 329 25.77 6.60 -19.23
N PRO A 330 26.83 7.43 -19.33
CA PRO A 330 27.83 7.54 -18.26
C PRO A 330 27.20 7.79 -16.89
N ALA A 331 27.76 7.17 -15.85
CA ALA A 331 27.38 7.46 -14.47
C ALA A 331 28.11 8.72 -13.98
N ASP A 332 27.74 9.86 -14.54
CA ASP A 332 28.33 11.15 -14.24
C ASP A 332 27.96 11.65 -12.82
N ARG A 333 28.64 12.72 -12.41
CA ARG A 333 28.43 13.29 -11.07
C ARG A 333 26.99 13.78 -10.86
N GLU A 334 26.33 14.30 -11.89
CA GLU A 334 24.96 14.75 -11.80
C GLU A 334 24.00 13.59 -11.49
N PHE A 335 24.22 12.45 -12.16
CA PHE A 335 23.47 11.23 -11.86
C PHE A 335 23.74 10.74 -10.43
N LEU A 336 24.97 10.70 -9.99
CA LEU A 336 25.33 10.21 -8.65
C LEU A 336 24.78 11.10 -7.54
N ASP A 337 24.75 12.42 -7.74
CA ASP A 337 24.27 13.37 -6.75
C ASP A 337 22.74 13.45 -6.69
N ARG A 338 22.07 13.47 -7.83
CA ARG A 338 20.61 13.72 -7.95
C ARG A 338 19.87 12.67 -8.78
N GLY A 339 20.40 12.31 -9.94
CA GLY A 339 19.69 11.48 -10.93
C GLY A 339 19.34 10.10 -10.42
N ARG A 340 20.09 9.56 -9.46
CA ARG A 340 19.81 8.28 -8.82
C ARG A 340 18.44 8.25 -8.09
N TYR A 341 17.91 9.42 -7.68
CA TYR A 341 16.59 9.53 -7.06
C TYR A 341 15.49 9.92 -8.04
N GLU A 342 15.84 10.17 -9.30
CA GLU A 342 14.92 10.60 -10.35
C GLU A 342 14.63 9.48 -11.35
N LEU A 343 15.53 8.50 -11.45
CA LEU A 343 15.38 7.37 -12.35
C LEU A 343 14.72 6.17 -11.63
N PRO A 344 13.69 5.55 -12.24
CA PRO A 344 12.88 4.52 -11.58
C PRO A 344 13.67 3.36 -11.01
N LEU A 345 14.61 2.77 -11.76
CA LEU A 345 15.35 1.59 -11.28
C LEU A 345 16.22 1.90 -10.06
N ALA A 346 16.90 3.06 -10.04
CA ALA A 346 17.71 3.47 -8.91
C ALA A 346 16.84 3.78 -7.67
N ALA A 347 15.72 4.49 -7.88
CA ALA A 347 14.75 4.77 -6.82
C ALA A 347 14.11 3.47 -6.27
N GLY A 348 13.86 2.49 -7.14
CA GLY A 348 13.34 1.18 -6.75
C GLY A 348 14.33 0.40 -5.88
N LEU A 349 15.62 0.36 -6.25
CA LEU A 349 16.65 -0.27 -5.41
C LEU A 349 16.77 0.42 -4.05
N HIS A 350 16.66 1.76 -4.01
CA HIS A 350 16.65 2.49 -2.74
C HIS A 350 15.37 2.19 -1.90
N TYR A 351 14.21 2.08 -2.54
CA TYR A 351 12.99 1.65 -1.86
C TYR A 351 13.13 0.28 -1.22
N PHE A 352 13.68 -0.70 -1.95
CA PHE A 352 13.98 -2.03 -1.41
C PHE A 352 14.95 -1.95 -0.24
N ASP A 353 15.98 -1.11 -0.32
CA ASP A 353 16.95 -0.97 0.76
C ASP A 353 16.30 -0.42 2.04
N VAL A 354 15.47 0.61 1.94
CA VAL A 354 14.71 1.15 3.10
C VAL A 354 13.77 0.09 3.67
N MET A 355 13.04 -0.63 2.83
CA MET A 355 12.07 -1.64 3.22
C MET A 355 12.71 -2.83 3.93
N VAL A 356 13.73 -3.44 3.28
CA VAL A 356 14.40 -4.64 3.82
C VAL A 356 15.19 -4.31 5.07
N THR A 357 15.85 -3.15 5.11
CA THR A 357 16.55 -2.69 6.32
C THR A 357 15.57 -2.49 7.48
N SER A 358 14.41 -1.88 7.22
CA SER A 358 13.36 -1.71 8.25
C SER A 358 12.86 -3.05 8.76
N ALA A 359 12.60 -4.01 7.86
CA ALA A 359 12.17 -5.36 8.20
C ALA A 359 13.22 -6.12 9.03
N LEU A 360 14.49 -6.03 8.64
CA LEU A 360 15.63 -6.66 9.30
C LEU A 360 15.75 -6.21 10.77
N TYR A 361 15.73 -4.90 10.99
CA TYR A 361 15.85 -4.34 12.34
C TYR A 361 14.61 -4.52 13.22
N GLN A 362 13.43 -4.69 12.61
CA GLN A 362 12.19 -5.00 13.33
C GLN A 362 11.96 -6.50 13.52
N GLY A 363 12.85 -7.34 13.01
CA GLY A 363 12.79 -8.80 13.19
C GLY A 363 11.66 -9.46 12.42
N ILE A 364 11.29 -8.91 11.25
CA ILE A 364 10.37 -9.56 10.33
C ILE A 364 11.05 -10.77 9.71
N GLU A 365 10.50 -11.96 9.93
CA GLU A 365 11.12 -13.20 9.48
C GLU A 365 11.05 -13.40 7.97
N TRP A 366 10.02 -12.83 7.31
CA TRP A 366 9.88 -12.91 5.87
C TRP A 366 10.95 -12.06 5.13
N HIS A 367 11.54 -12.62 4.07
CA HIS A 367 12.67 -12.00 3.36
C HIS A 367 12.29 -10.87 2.38
N MET A 368 11.07 -10.33 2.42
CA MET A 368 10.61 -9.23 1.55
C MET A 368 10.89 -9.46 0.06
N TRP A 369 10.74 -10.72 -0.38
CA TRP A 369 10.87 -11.17 -1.76
C TRP A 369 12.21 -10.83 -2.43
N LEU A 370 13.33 -11.13 -1.76
CA LEU A 370 14.68 -10.90 -2.28
C LEU A 370 14.99 -11.61 -3.62
N TYR A 371 14.11 -12.49 -4.07
CA TYR A 371 14.17 -13.11 -5.40
C TYR A 371 14.11 -12.12 -6.56
N TYR A 372 13.62 -10.90 -6.38
CA TYR A 372 13.67 -9.86 -7.40
C TYR A 372 15.09 -9.50 -7.80
N PHE A 373 16.07 -9.55 -6.88
CA PHE A 373 17.44 -9.13 -7.15
C PHE A 373 18.13 -9.94 -8.25
N PRO A 374 18.08 -11.28 -8.26
CA PRO A 374 18.53 -12.07 -9.41
C PRO A 374 17.80 -11.73 -10.72
N TYR A 375 16.49 -11.48 -10.69
CA TYR A 375 15.74 -11.08 -11.88
C TYR A 375 16.16 -9.72 -12.41
N PHE A 376 16.40 -8.73 -11.52
CA PHE A 376 16.96 -7.43 -11.90
C PHE A 376 18.34 -7.60 -12.49
N SER A 377 19.23 -8.35 -11.83
CA SER A 377 20.59 -8.60 -12.28
C SER A 377 20.65 -9.21 -13.68
N GLN A 378 19.79 -10.18 -13.97
CA GLN A 378 19.72 -10.82 -15.30
C GLN A 378 19.34 -9.82 -16.39
N ARG A 379 18.35 -8.95 -16.11
CA ARG A 379 17.91 -7.94 -17.07
C ARG A 379 18.90 -6.79 -17.22
N ILE A 380 19.50 -6.34 -16.13
CA ILE A 380 20.59 -5.34 -16.15
C ILE A 380 21.75 -5.87 -16.99
N ALA A 381 22.19 -7.10 -16.73
CA ALA A 381 23.27 -7.72 -17.49
C ALA A 381 22.92 -7.79 -18.98
N ARG A 382 21.70 -8.21 -19.34
CA ARG A 382 21.24 -8.26 -20.74
C ARG A 382 21.20 -6.90 -21.42
N ASN A 383 20.77 -5.85 -20.72
CA ASN A 383 20.59 -4.50 -21.25
C ASN A 383 21.89 -3.68 -21.24
N TYR A 384 22.95 -4.18 -20.61
CA TYR A 384 24.21 -3.49 -20.47
C TYR A 384 24.88 -3.25 -21.83
N MET A 385 25.07 -1.99 -22.22
CA MET A 385 25.71 -1.61 -23.48
C MET A 385 26.62 -0.41 -23.25
N ALA A 386 27.91 -0.64 -22.99
CA ALA A 386 28.93 0.41 -22.85
C ALA A 386 29.50 0.84 -24.22
N SER A 387 28.64 1.17 -25.17
CA SER A 387 29.04 1.51 -26.54
C SER A 387 29.10 3.01 -26.82
N ASP A 388 28.73 3.85 -25.85
CA ASP A 388 28.78 5.30 -26.00
C ASP A 388 30.27 5.75 -25.96
N PRO A 389 30.77 6.50 -26.94
CA PRO A 389 32.14 7.01 -26.94
C PRO A 389 32.47 7.96 -25.78
N LEU A 390 31.46 8.46 -25.06
CA LEU A 390 31.61 9.27 -23.86
C LEU A 390 31.83 8.44 -22.60
N VAL A 391 31.70 7.12 -22.68
CA VAL A 391 31.89 6.23 -21.54
C VAL A 391 33.40 6.06 -21.30
N ASP A 392 33.86 6.46 -20.13
CA ASP A 392 35.18 6.12 -19.64
C ASP A 392 35.16 4.68 -19.09
N PRO A 393 35.84 3.72 -19.76
CA PRO A 393 35.86 2.32 -19.32
C PRO A 393 36.64 2.16 -17.99
N ASP A 394 37.46 3.13 -17.62
CA ASP A 394 38.26 3.13 -16.39
C ASP A 394 37.57 3.80 -15.21
N ALA A 395 36.40 4.40 -15.42
CA ALA A 395 35.61 4.95 -14.34
C ALA A 395 35.16 3.85 -13.35
N GLU A 396 34.95 4.19 -12.10
CA GLU A 396 34.45 3.27 -11.07
C GLU A 396 33.11 2.65 -11.49
N TRP A 397 32.25 3.47 -12.07
CA TRP A 397 30.97 3.02 -12.69
C TRP A 397 30.92 3.59 -14.12
N PRO A 398 31.35 2.82 -15.14
CA PRO A 398 31.40 3.30 -16.51
C PRO A 398 30.05 3.83 -17.02
N ILE A 399 28.97 3.11 -16.76
CA ILE A 399 27.59 3.49 -17.10
C ILE A 399 26.67 3.37 -15.89
N ARG A 400 25.48 3.92 -15.98
CA ARG A 400 24.50 3.87 -14.87
C ARG A 400 24.06 2.45 -14.52
N TYR A 401 24.05 1.51 -15.47
CA TYR A 401 23.86 0.09 -15.17
C TYR A 401 24.98 -0.49 -14.28
N SER A 402 26.21 -0.04 -14.43
CA SER A 402 27.30 -0.42 -13.51
C SER A 402 27.00 0.03 -12.09
N TYR A 403 26.51 1.24 -11.91
CA TYR A 403 26.08 1.74 -10.61
C TYR A 403 24.92 0.91 -10.03
N LEU A 404 23.90 0.54 -10.84
CA LEU A 404 22.80 -0.31 -10.38
C LEU A 404 23.27 -1.71 -9.96
N ALA A 405 24.19 -2.32 -10.74
CA ALA A 405 24.79 -3.61 -10.39
C ALA A 405 25.57 -3.52 -9.07
N TYR A 406 26.35 -2.44 -8.89
CA TYR A 406 27.03 -2.15 -7.62
C TYR A 406 26.01 -1.98 -6.48
N GLN A 407 24.92 -1.21 -6.66
CA GLN A 407 23.91 -1.01 -5.64
C GLN A 407 23.24 -2.33 -5.22
N ILE A 408 22.96 -3.24 -6.16
CA ILE A 408 22.43 -4.57 -5.86
C ILE A 408 23.37 -5.31 -4.91
N ILE A 409 24.67 -5.41 -5.26
CA ILE A 409 25.67 -6.11 -4.43
C ILE A 409 25.86 -5.39 -3.09
N SER A 410 25.89 -4.06 -3.09
CA SER A 410 26.07 -3.24 -1.88
C SER A 410 24.90 -3.39 -0.90
N ASN A 411 23.66 -3.35 -1.39
CA ASN A 411 22.46 -3.54 -0.55
C ASN A 411 22.46 -4.94 0.07
N LEU A 412 22.67 -5.99 -0.74
CA LEU A 412 22.75 -7.36 -0.25
C LEU A 412 23.87 -7.51 0.79
N LYS A 413 25.08 -6.97 0.53
CA LYS A 413 26.19 -6.95 1.49
C LYS A 413 25.79 -6.20 2.77
N GLY A 414 25.14 -5.05 2.65
CA GLY A 414 24.66 -4.25 3.78
C GLY A 414 23.72 -5.06 4.69
N TRP A 415 22.73 -5.74 4.14
CA TRP A 415 21.79 -6.56 4.91
C TRP A 415 22.45 -7.77 5.57
N ILE A 416 23.42 -8.38 4.92
CA ILE A 416 24.20 -9.49 5.48
C ILE A 416 25.04 -9.00 6.67
N THR A 417 25.81 -7.94 6.48
CA THR A 417 26.75 -7.45 7.50
C THR A 417 26.04 -6.71 8.66
N SER A 418 24.80 -6.25 8.45
CA SER A 418 23.99 -5.66 9.52
C SER A 418 23.70 -6.64 10.67
N ILE A 419 23.91 -7.95 10.47
CA ILE A 419 23.75 -8.96 11.53
C ILE A 419 24.60 -8.66 12.77
N GLY A 420 25.75 -7.99 12.60
CA GLY A 420 26.59 -7.54 13.70
C GLY A 420 25.91 -6.54 14.63
N ASN A 421 24.99 -5.73 14.08
CA ASN A 421 24.31 -4.64 14.77
C ASN A 421 22.91 -5.01 15.27
N LEU A 422 22.41 -6.23 14.98
CA LEU A 422 21.10 -6.67 15.43
C LEU A 422 21.09 -6.98 16.92
N ALA A 423 19.94 -6.80 17.57
CA ALA A 423 19.73 -7.20 18.94
C ALA A 423 20.00 -8.71 19.12
N ALA A 424 20.51 -9.12 20.29
CA ALA A 424 20.80 -10.54 20.58
C ALA A 424 19.56 -11.43 20.44
N THR A 425 18.37 -10.88 20.65
CA THR A 425 17.07 -11.57 20.53
C THR A 425 16.54 -11.64 19.12
N SER A 426 17.18 -11.00 18.14
CA SER A 426 16.71 -10.99 16.75
C SER A 426 16.67 -12.42 16.18
N PRO A 427 15.57 -12.81 15.52
CA PRO A 427 15.43 -14.12 14.88
C PRO A 427 16.50 -14.32 13.79
N HIS A 428 16.94 -13.25 13.15
CA HIS A 428 17.95 -13.28 12.09
C HIS A 428 19.35 -13.64 12.56
N ARG A 429 19.62 -13.63 13.87
CA ARG A 429 20.90 -14.10 14.41
C ARG A 429 20.99 -15.63 14.51
N ARG A 430 19.90 -16.35 14.30
CA ARG A 430 19.88 -17.82 14.35
C ARG A 430 19.88 -18.36 12.93
N LEU A 431 20.98 -19.01 12.56
CA LEU A 431 21.09 -19.74 11.32
C LEU A 431 20.61 -21.18 11.56
N LYS A 432 19.61 -21.64 10.82
CA LYS A 432 19.08 -23.00 10.95
C LYS A 432 19.98 -24.04 10.27
N SER A 433 20.64 -23.66 9.18
CA SER A 433 21.51 -24.55 8.41
C SER A 433 22.59 -23.76 7.68
N ILE A 434 23.80 -24.31 7.61
CA ILE A 434 24.92 -23.78 6.83
C ILE A 434 24.77 -24.10 5.33
N SER A 435 23.76 -24.88 4.93
CA SER A 435 23.52 -25.22 3.52
C SER A 435 23.09 -24.00 2.69
N THR A 436 23.23 -24.12 1.36
CA THR A 436 22.69 -23.14 0.41
C THR A 436 21.21 -23.37 0.08
N GLU A 437 20.49 -24.11 0.93
CA GLU A 437 19.06 -24.27 0.82
C GLU A 437 18.34 -23.01 1.28
N HIS A 438 17.19 -22.74 0.67
CA HIS A 438 16.38 -21.57 0.99
C HIS A 438 15.88 -21.57 2.43
N GLU A 439 16.07 -20.45 3.11
CA GLU A 439 15.41 -20.11 4.36
C GLU A 439 14.68 -18.78 4.16
N ASN A 440 13.38 -18.83 3.91
CA ASN A 440 12.56 -17.63 3.67
C ASN A 440 12.35 -16.77 4.93
N ASP A 441 12.68 -17.31 6.09
CA ASP A 441 12.52 -16.69 7.39
C ASP A 441 13.82 -16.05 7.94
N ASN A 442 14.85 -15.92 7.11
CA ASN A 442 16.10 -15.29 7.50
C ASN A 442 16.62 -14.35 6.42
N ILE A 443 16.46 -13.03 6.62
CA ILE A 443 16.87 -12.01 5.65
C ILE A 443 18.37 -12.08 5.32
N PRO A 444 19.34 -12.12 6.28
CA PRO A 444 20.76 -12.22 5.95
C PRO A 444 21.10 -13.46 5.12
N LYS A 445 20.56 -14.63 5.46
CA LYS A 445 20.81 -15.84 4.67
C LYS A 445 20.23 -15.75 3.27
N SER A 446 19.00 -15.30 3.14
CA SER A 446 18.37 -15.07 1.83
C SER A 446 19.15 -14.05 0.99
N SER A 447 19.71 -13.02 1.64
CA SER A 447 20.58 -12.04 0.97
C SER A 447 21.88 -12.66 0.48
N ILE A 448 22.50 -13.58 1.25
CA ILE A 448 23.68 -14.34 0.82
C ILE A 448 23.39 -15.15 -0.44
N LEU A 449 22.28 -15.88 -0.45
CA LEU A 449 21.89 -16.72 -1.58
C LEU A 449 21.59 -15.87 -2.83
N ALA A 450 20.87 -14.76 -2.65
CA ALA A 450 20.63 -13.80 -3.73
C ALA A 450 21.93 -13.18 -4.24
N MET A 451 22.87 -12.84 -3.34
CA MET A 451 24.17 -12.28 -3.71
C MET A 451 25.00 -13.24 -4.55
N GLY A 452 25.10 -14.52 -4.16
CA GLY A 452 25.80 -15.51 -4.95
C GLY A 452 25.24 -15.64 -6.36
N GLN A 453 23.92 -15.59 -6.50
CA GLN A 453 23.23 -15.67 -7.78
C GLN A 453 23.44 -14.39 -8.62
N CYS A 454 23.34 -13.20 -8.01
CA CYS A 454 23.57 -11.92 -8.70
C CYS A 454 25.03 -11.83 -9.19
N LEU A 455 25.96 -12.20 -8.33
CA LEU A 455 27.39 -12.23 -8.68
C LEU A 455 27.65 -13.16 -9.86
N TRP A 456 27.10 -14.38 -9.83
CA TRP A 456 27.22 -15.33 -10.93
C TRP A 456 26.69 -14.77 -12.25
N ILE A 457 25.53 -14.08 -12.23
CA ILE A 457 24.94 -13.45 -13.41
C ILE A 457 25.84 -12.36 -13.98
N PHE A 458 26.33 -11.44 -13.13
CA PHE A 458 27.16 -10.33 -13.58
C PHE A 458 28.53 -10.79 -14.10
N VAL A 459 29.16 -11.75 -13.43
CA VAL A 459 30.48 -12.25 -13.81
C VAL A 459 30.44 -13.04 -15.14
N ASN A 460 29.36 -13.78 -15.40
CA ASN A 460 29.20 -14.51 -16.66
C ASN A 460 28.73 -13.64 -17.83
N ALA A 461 28.25 -12.42 -17.57
CA ALA A 461 27.79 -11.51 -18.62
C ALA A 461 28.98 -11.01 -19.47
N GLU A 462 28.98 -11.30 -20.77
CA GLU A 462 30.10 -10.97 -21.68
C GLU A 462 30.26 -9.48 -21.90
N GLN A 463 29.17 -8.75 -21.91
CA GLN A 463 29.12 -7.31 -22.15
C GLN A 463 29.61 -6.46 -20.96
N ILE A 464 29.76 -7.04 -19.79
CA ILE A 464 30.26 -6.34 -18.62
C ILE A 464 31.81 -6.40 -18.63
N PRO A 465 32.52 -5.27 -18.47
CA PRO A 465 33.99 -5.24 -18.45
C PRO A 465 34.56 -6.06 -17.29
N ASP A 466 35.67 -6.79 -17.57
CA ASP A 466 36.29 -7.67 -16.57
C ASP A 466 36.80 -6.90 -15.34
N ARG A 467 37.29 -5.67 -15.51
CA ARG A 467 37.66 -4.80 -14.39
C ARG A 467 36.48 -4.56 -13.44
N PHE A 468 35.29 -4.28 -13.99
CA PHE A 468 34.09 -4.06 -13.17
C PHE A 468 33.58 -5.36 -12.51
N LYS A 469 33.73 -6.52 -13.18
CA LYS A 469 33.46 -7.82 -12.55
C LYS A 469 34.37 -8.06 -11.35
N THR A 470 35.69 -7.79 -11.48
CA THR A 470 36.64 -7.88 -10.37
C THR A 470 36.21 -6.99 -9.21
N TYR A 471 35.83 -5.73 -9.48
CA TYR A 471 35.33 -4.81 -8.46
C TYR A 471 34.13 -5.34 -7.69
N LEU A 472 33.16 -5.96 -8.39
CA LEU A 472 32.01 -6.58 -7.73
C LEU A 472 32.41 -7.79 -6.87
N ILE A 473 33.33 -8.63 -7.35
CA ILE A 473 33.87 -9.79 -6.61
C ILE A 473 34.59 -9.31 -5.34
N ASP A 474 35.43 -8.31 -5.44
CA ASP A 474 36.19 -7.74 -4.31
C ASP A 474 35.25 -7.18 -3.24
N SER A 475 34.14 -6.52 -3.66
CA SER A 475 33.11 -6.04 -2.74
C SER A 475 32.44 -7.17 -1.96
N VAL A 476 32.30 -8.36 -2.57
CA VAL A 476 31.72 -9.53 -1.90
C VAL A 476 32.75 -10.19 -0.96
N PHE A 477 34.03 -10.23 -1.34
CA PHE A 477 35.11 -10.71 -0.48
C PHE A 477 35.25 -9.85 0.79
N ASP A 478 35.20 -8.52 0.65
CA ASP A 478 35.13 -7.60 1.80
C ASP A 478 33.94 -7.95 2.73
N GLY A 479 32.82 -8.32 2.16
CA GLY A 479 31.65 -8.79 2.93
C GLY A 479 31.96 -10.05 3.78
N TYR A 480 32.70 -11.02 3.25
CA TYR A 480 33.13 -12.21 3.99
C TYR A 480 34.02 -11.84 5.17
N PHE A 481 35.08 -11.04 4.93
CA PHE A 481 36.01 -10.64 6.00
C PHE A 481 35.30 -9.79 7.06
N ARG A 482 34.38 -8.94 6.65
CA ARG A 482 33.58 -8.15 7.59
C ARG A 482 32.70 -9.02 8.49
N LEU A 483 32.11 -10.10 7.95
CA LEU A 483 31.37 -11.09 8.75
C LEU A 483 32.25 -11.76 9.80
N ARG A 484 33.48 -12.16 9.40
CA ARG A 484 34.45 -12.85 10.27
C ARG A 484 35.01 -11.93 11.34
N GLU A 485 35.53 -10.78 10.94
CA GLU A 485 36.36 -9.94 11.77
C GLU A 485 35.56 -8.97 12.61
N HIS A 486 34.51 -8.38 12.05
CA HIS A 486 33.71 -7.37 12.74
C HIS A 486 32.42 -7.95 13.34
N CYS A 487 31.69 -8.74 12.58
CA CYS A 487 30.41 -9.29 13.05
C CYS A 487 30.61 -10.55 13.92
N ARG A 488 31.75 -11.21 13.82
CA ARG A 488 32.09 -12.50 14.50
C ARG A 488 31.03 -13.56 14.23
N ARG A 489 30.69 -13.73 12.94
CA ARG A 489 29.65 -14.64 12.44
C ARG A 489 30.24 -15.60 11.41
N ASP A 490 31.01 -16.55 11.91
CA ASP A 490 31.69 -17.58 11.12
C ASP A 490 30.70 -18.46 10.36
N ASP A 491 29.54 -18.72 10.95
CA ASP A 491 28.44 -19.45 10.36
C ASP A 491 27.91 -18.80 9.07
N TYR A 492 27.63 -17.50 9.09
CA TYR A 492 27.19 -16.75 7.91
C TYR A 492 28.31 -16.54 6.89
N ALA A 493 29.54 -16.34 7.35
CA ALA A 493 30.69 -16.23 6.47
C ALA A 493 30.91 -17.53 5.66
N SER A 494 30.77 -18.70 6.30
CA SER A 494 30.86 -19.99 5.62
C SER A 494 29.76 -20.18 4.58
N VAL A 495 28.51 -19.76 4.87
CA VAL A 495 27.43 -19.78 3.87
C VAL A 495 27.74 -18.85 2.70
N LEU A 496 28.34 -17.66 2.97
CA LEU A 496 28.72 -16.71 1.92
C LEU A 496 29.82 -17.27 1.02
N ALA A 497 30.89 -17.83 1.59
CA ALA A 497 31.94 -18.49 0.80
C ALA A 497 31.37 -19.60 -0.09
N LEU A 498 30.47 -20.41 0.46
CA LEU A 498 29.79 -21.47 -0.29
C LEU A 498 28.89 -20.92 -1.41
N ALA A 499 28.17 -19.80 -1.15
CA ALA A 499 27.33 -19.14 -2.16
C ALA A 499 28.17 -18.53 -3.29
N ILE A 500 29.32 -17.91 -2.97
CA ILE A 500 30.28 -17.43 -3.96
C ILE A 500 30.78 -18.60 -4.81
N ARG A 501 31.27 -19.66 -4.18
CA ARG A 501 31.78 -20.83 -4.89
C ARG A 501 30.77 -21.46 -5.84
N LYS A 502 29.52 -21.58 -5.43
CA LYS A 502 28.43 -22.21 -6.18
C LYS A 502 27.69 -21.27 -7.13
N GLY A 503 27.80 -19.97 -6.97
CA GLY A 503 26.96 -19.03 -7.72
C GLY A 503 25.49 -19.03 -7.28
N GLY A 504 25.22 -19.31 -5.99
CA GLY A 504 23.87 -19.38 -5.42
C GLY A 504 23.23 -20.76 -5.49
N PRO A 505 21.93 -20.90 -5.11
CA PRO A 505 21.25 -22.20 -5.00
C PRO A 505 20.98 -22.90 -6.34
N TRP A 506 20.96 -22.16 -7.43
CA TRP A 506 20.60 -22.63 -8.77
C TRP A 506 21.85 -22.94 -9.58
N GLN A 507 22.53 -24.04 -9.26
CA GLN A 507 23.73 -24.44 -10.00
C GLN A 507 23.44 -24.63 -11.49
N GLN A 508 24.14 -23.84 -12.33
CA GLN A 508 24.25 -24.11 -13.74
C GLN A 508 25.54 -24.91 -14.03
N LYS A 509 25.45 -25.83 -15.00
CA LYS A 509 26.48 -26.82 -15.29
C LYS A 509 27.82 -26.27 -15.80
N ASP A 510 27.89 -24.96 -16.16
CA ASP A 510 29.07 -24.37 -16.81
C ASP A 510 29.75 -23.31 -15.92
N GLY A 511 30.36 -23.77 -14.84
CA GLY A 511 31.05 -22.89 -13.87
C GLY A 511 32.51 -22.53 -14.19
N GLY A 512 33.07 -22.97 -15.32
CA GLY A 512 34.51 -22.79 -15.59
C GLY A 512 34.94 -21.32 -15.70
N ARG A 513 34.21 -20.53 -16.50
CA ARG A 513 34.49 -19.10 -16.68
C ARG A 513 34.30 -18.32 -15.38
N TYR A 514 33.19 -18.54 -14.69
CA TYR A 514 32.92 -17.91 -13.40
C TYR A 514 34.04 -18.19 -12.38
N ARG A 515 34.42 -19.46 -12.21
CA ARG A 515 35.48 -19.86 -11.27
C ARG A 515 36.82 -19.24 -11.61
N ASN A 516 37.18 -19.11 -12.90
CA ASN A 516 38.40 -18.46 -13.34
C ASN A 516 38.40 -17.00 -12.96
N HIS A 517 37.30 -16.27 -13.19
CA HIS A 517 37.20 -14.85 -12.76
C HIS A 517 37.30 -14.71 -11.24
N VAL A 518 36.60 -15.56 -10.47
CA VAL A 518 36.68 -15.52 -9.01
C VAL A 518 38.10 -15.81 -8.53
N ARG A 519 38.80 -16.76 -9.16
CA ARG A 519 40.22 -17.08 -8.83
C ARG A 519 41.13 -15.92 -9.15
N SER A 520 41.05 -15.35 -10.36
CA SER A 520 41.89 -14.21 -10.75
C SER A 520 41.64 -12.99 -9.85
N ALA A 521 40.38 -12.73 -9.49
CA ALA A 521 40.06 -11.67 -8.54
C ALA A 521 40.65 -11.95 -7.15
N TYR A 522 40.57 -13.20 -6.66
CA TYR A 522 41.18 -13.57 -5.36
C TYR A 522 42.72 -13.42 -5.34
N GLU A 523 43.39 -13.75 -6.45
CA GLU A 523 44.81 -13.56 -6.58
C GLU A 523 45.21 -12.08 -6.52
N ALA A 524 44.40 -11.19 -7.09
CA ALA A 524 44.58 -9.74 -7.11
C ALA A 524 44.09 -9.01 -5.85
N PHE A 525 43.26 -9.68 -5.04
CA PHE A 525 42.65 -9.08 -3.85
C PHE A 525 43.67 -8.74 -2.78
N ASP A 526 43.57 -7.54 -2.19
CA ASP A 526 44.41 -7.11 -1.08
C ASP A 526 44.07 -7.86 0.21
N LYS A 527 44.96 -8.77 0.57
CA LYS A 527 44.84 -9.65 1.76
C LYS A 527 45.51 -9.05 3.00
N ILE A 528 46.30 -8.00 2.84
CA ILE A 528 47.11 -7.41 3.93
C ILE A 528 46.26 -6.93 5.12
N PRO A 529 45.10 -6.31 4.91
CA PRO A 529 44.28 -5.83 6.05
C PRO A 529 43.65 -6.95 6.90
N HIS A 530 43.70 -8.21 6.42
CA HIS A 530 42.93 -9.30 7.01
C HIS A 530 43.79 -10.29 7.80
N SER A 531 43.20 -10.95 8.78
CA SER A 531 43.87 -11.99 9.56
C SER A 531 44.32 -13.13 8.65
N HIS A 532 45.59 -13.53 8.75
CA HIS A 532 46.15 -14.63 7.97
C HIS A 532 45.35 -15.93 8.10
N THR A 533 44.88 -16.24 9.28
CA THR A 533 44.02 -17.44 9.51
C THR A 533 42.73 -17.34 8.72
N HIS A 534 42.06 -16.18 8.71
CA HIS A 534 40.81 -15.98 7.98
C HIS A 534 41.02 -16.04 6.46
N VAL A 535 42.17 -15.57 5.97
CA VAL A 535 42.56 -15.64 4.55
C VAL A 535 42.72 -17.11 4.12
N LEU A 536 43.41 -17.93 4.91
CA LEU A 536 43.61 -19.34 4.62
C LEU A 536 42.27 -20.13 4.64
N GLU A 537 41.44 -19.88 5.64
CA GLU A 537 40.13 -20.51 5.74
C GLU A 537 39.22 -20.09 4.58
N PHE A 538 39.27 -18.84 4.14
CA PHE A 538 38.49 -18.37 3.00
C PHE A 538 38.95 -19.05 1.71
N GLU A 539 40.26 -19.13 1.50
CA GLU A 539 40.85 -19.80 0.34
C GLU A 539 40.39 -21.26 0.28
N GLN A 540 40.49 -21.98 1.41
CA GLN A 540 40.04 -23.36 1.54
C GLN A 540 38.55 -23.49 1.20
N GLN A 541 37.70 -22.68 1.79
CA GLN A 541 36.24 -22.73 1.54
C GLN A 541 35.84 -22.36 0.11
N LEU A 542 36.64 -21.49 -0.56
CA LEU A 542 36.34 -21.00 -1.89
C LEU A 542 36.77 -21.98 -2.99
N PHE A 543 37.89 -22.72 -2.80
CA PHE A 543 38.52 -23.51 -3.87
C PHE A 543 38.57 -25.00 -3.62
N GLU A 544 38.43 -25.46 -2.37
CA GLU A 544 38.25 -26.87 -2.02
C GLU A 544 36.77 -27.33 -1.99
#